data_0ebf9630f6fd47a2bfd3b3bbc3ad481d
#
_entry.id   0ebf9630f6fd47a2bfd3b3bbc3ad481d
#
_cell.length_a   1.000
_cell.length_b   1.000
_cell.length_c   1.000
_cell.angle_alpha   90.00
_cell.angle_beta   90.00
_cell.angle_gamma   90.00
#
_symmetry.space_group_name_H-M   'P 1'
#
loop_
_entity.id
_entity.type
_entity.pdbx_description
1 polymer ?
#
loop_
_entity_poly.entity_id
_entity_poly.type
_entity_poly.pdbx_seq_one_letter_code
_entity_poly.pdbx_strand_id
1 'polypeptide(L)'
;MIRSAAAAASVSLFVLAPGAAWAQSPEQSPAEQSQAAPLVRSITITGAKELGEPRARAELGAREGATLREPPEDIGRRLEEAYRDEGYTFARVAASFDRASGALTVSIDEGAIDGVEFAGVDEKLARTFAEEFAMRAGDIFNRRRARQALDVVLQQTRGAVRPGRVLPQTVSSTDDLTRRRGSFDLVDRGGRRILIVGLREPAGRFRIVPDLGEREDWFTPVDGFVPSLGMGIAVFDHESFNHTFVAGHLSYKTASERAGYALGFERPLLGRTKLFVGGELHDLTATDDRWQVSSLEASLDAVSVRRSFRDYYRRRGVQINAAVRVHSHVEALFAWRGERQQPLATASDFSLWRGDRPFRANAAAIDGRLNAVLVGATIDGRGFDRESLESSYRRHQLEEPFGVRLDDLEPGDNPPSMWRVDWTSEIAASGAFGGDFDFRRHVVVGRTRIVVSPRQTFGARAIGGWSDGKLPPQRIFSVGGIGSVHGYDFKAQSGDSVALLNLEYEVGWRPGLKAIGFFDAGRATTPGFDTPWLKGVGWGIGVGDMRIDFGYRTDAVPSSLQVLLRFSRSF
;
A
#
# COMPACT_ATOMS: atom_id res chain seq x y z
N MET A 1 1.06 -11.60 -3.71
CA MET A 1 1.61 -12.56 -2.74
C MET A 1 1.45 -11.97 -1.37
N ILE A 2 0.42 -12.36 -0.70
CA ILE A 2 0.21 -12.01 0.70
C ILE A 2 0.62 -13.24 1.50
N ARG A 3 1.70 -13.14 2.26
CA ARG A 3 1.93 -14.07 3.36
C ARG A 3 1.09 -13.58 4.52
N SER A 4 0.01 -14.28 4.80
CA SER A 4 -0.75 -14.11 6.04
C SER A 4 0.14 -14.54 7.20
N ALA A 5 0.68 -13.57 7.94
CA ALA A 5 1.17 -13.82 9.27
C ALA A 5 -0.03 -13.71 10.22
N ALA A 6 -0.55 -14.83 10.66
CA ALA A 6 -1.44 -14.89 11.81
C ALA A 6 -0.62 -14.52 13.05
N ALA A 7 -0.59 -13.25 13.40
CA ALA A 7 -0.11 -12.80 14.70
C ALA A 7 -1.31 -12.83 15.66
N ALA A 8 -1.34 -13.83 16.54
CA ALA A 8 -2.22 -13.86 17.67
C ALA A 8 -1.88 -12.68 18.60
N ALA A 9 -2.70 -11.66 18.59
CA ALA A 9 -2.60 -10.56 19.53
C ALA A 9 -3.19 -11.01 20.88
N SER A 10 -2.33 -11.36 21.82
CA SER A 10 -2.71 -11.53 23.22
C SER A 10 -2.91 -10.15 23.84
N VAL A 11 -4.15 -9.74 24.02
CA VAL A 11 -4.52 -8.54 24.77
C VAL A 11 -4.50 -8.90 26.25
N SER A 12 -3.44 -8.51 26.95
CA SER A 12 -3.41 -8.57 28.42
C SER A 12 -4.14 -7.36 28.99
N LEU A 13 -5.30 -7.60 29.57
CA LEU A 13 -6.08 -6.61 30.32
C LEU A 13 -5.41 -6.38 31.68
N PHE A 14 -4.81 -5.23 31.90
CA PHE A 14 -4.40 -4.81 33.24
C PHE A 14 -5.59 -4.22 33.99
N VAL A 15 -6.05 -4.94 35.00
CA VAL A 15 -7.00 -4.46 35.98
C VAL A 15 -6.23 -3.66 37.04
N LEU A 16 -6.50 -2.39 37.14
CA LEU A 16 -6.04 -1.54 38.24
C LEU A 16 -6.96 -1.73 39.46
N ALA A 17 -6.43 -2.27 40.52
CA ALA A 17 -7.04 -2.19 41.84
C ALA A 17 -6.36 -1.09 42.68
N PRO A 18 -7.11 -0.27 43.41
CA PRO A 18 -6.53 0.72 44.32
C PRO A 18 -6.28 0.13 45.69
N GLY A 19 -5.06 0.17 46.18
CA GLY A 19 -4.68 -0.18 47.54
C GLY A 19 -3.83 0.92 48.16
N ALA A 20 -4.32 1.47 49.23
CA ALA A 20 -3.77 2.58 49.97
C ALA A 20 -2.60 2.24 50.90
N ALA A 21 -1.75 3.25 51.06
CA ALA A 21 -0.98 3.67 52.21
C ALA A 21 0.11 2.76 52.81
N TRP A 22 1.27 3.31 53.01
CA TRP A 22 1.86 3.82 54.26
C TRP A 22 3.29 4.30 54.00
N ALA A 23 3.55 5.47 54.53
CA ALA A 23 4.81 6.17 54.50
C ALA A 23 5.93 5.43 55.23
N GLN A 24 7.08 5.32 54.61
CA GLN A 24 8.38 5.34 55.30
C GLN A 24 9.34 6.16 54.46
N SER A 25 9.84 7.24 55.05
CA SER A 25 10.95 8.01 54.50
C SER A 25 12.20 7.17 54.50
N PRO A 26 12.92 7.08 53.39
CA PRO A 26 14.35 6.77 53.45
C PRO A 26 15.15 8.04 53.34
N GLU A 27 16.19 8.02 54.14
CA GLU A 27 17.32 8.91 54.23
C GLU A 27 17.70 9.57 52.92
N GLN A 28 18.03 10.84 53.05
CA GLN A 28 18.64 11.67 52.02
C GLN A 28 19.93 11.00 51.53
N SER A 29 19.85 10.44 50.31
CA SER A 29 21.03 10.10 49.52
C SER A 29 21.73 11.41 49.13
N PRO A 30 23.06 11.43 49.08
CA PRO A 30 23.82 12.62 48.83
C PRO A 30 23.46 13.24 47.48
N ALA A 31 23.34 14.56 47.47
CA ALA A 31 23.08 15.40 46.32
C ALA A 31 23.60 14.83 45.02
N GLU A 32 22.69 14.52 44.09
CA GLU A 32 23.01 14.55 42.66
C GLU A 32 23.54 15.96 42.36
N GLN A 33 24.85 16.04 42.28
CA GLN A 33 25.50 17.21 41.72
C GLN A 33 24.93 17.38 40.33
N SER A 34 24.10 18.40 40.14
CA SER A 34 23.69 18.89 38.83
C SER A 34 24.97 19.20 38.05
N GLN A 35 25.50 18.17 37.35
CA GLN A 35 26.64 18.36 36.49
C GLN A 35 26.18 19.27 35.35
N ALA A 36 26.71 20.49 35.33
CA ALA A 36 26.52 21.43 34.26
C ALA A 36 26.71 20.72 32.92
N ALA A 37 25.75 20.90 32.02
CA ALA A 37 25.80 20.23 30.73
C ALA A 37 27.15 20.50 30.02
N PRO A 38 27.85 19.49 29.53
CA PRO A 38 29.23 19.62 29.06
C PRO A 38 29.33 20.58 27.86
N LEU A 39 30.34 21.42 27.86
CA LEU A 39 30.60 22.39 26.79
C LEU A 39 31.38 21.71 25.65
N VAL A 40 30.87 21.85 24.44
CA VAL A 40 31.56 21.37 23.22
C VAL A 40 32.64 22.38 22.84
N ARG A 41 33.90 22.01 22.96
CA ARG A 41 35.06 22.88 22.63
C ARG A 41 35.53 22.67 21.19
N SER A 42 35.42 21.45 20.68
CA SER A 42 35.80 21.13 19.31
C SER A 42 34.88 20.04 18.74
N ILE A 43 34.67 20.09 17.43
CA ILE A 43 33.93 19.07 16.66
C ILE A 43 34.83 18.54 15.56
N THR A 44 35.15 17.27 15.63
CA THR A 44 35.93 16.58 14.58
C THR A 44 35.03 15.61 13.85
N ILE A 45 34.93 15.75 12.53
CA ILE A 45 34.15 14.88 11.65
C ILE A 45 35.13 14.17 10.74
N THR A 46 35.02 12.84 10.65
CA THR A 46 35.83 12.03 9.75
C THR A 46 34.91 11.15 8.88
N GLY A 47 35.31 10.94 7.62
CA GLY A 47 34.61 10.02 6.72
C GLY A 47 33.47 10.62 5.91
N ALA A 48 33.14 11.91 6.04
CA ALA A 48 32.07 12.59 5.28
C ALA A 48 32.54 12.95 3.85
N LYS A 49 32.66 11.97 2.97
CA LYS A 49 33.12 12.18 1.58
C LYS A 49 31.97 12.59 0.66
N GLU A 50 30.86 11.88 0.70
CA GLU A 50 29.72 12.07 -0.21
C GLU A 50 28.79 13.21 0.22
N LEU A 51 28.48 13.30 1.51
CA LEU A 51 27.65 14.39 2.03
C LEU A 51 28.43 15.70 2.15
N GLY A 52 29.72 15.58 2.38
CA GLY A 52 30.64 16.69 2.65
C GLY A 52 30.60 17.17 4.11
N GLU A 53 31.77 17.53 4.65
CA GLU A 53 31.88 17.96 6.06
C GLU A 53 30.96 19.15 6.44
N PRO A 54 30.82 20.21 5.59
CA PRO A 54 29.96 21.34 5.95
C PRO A 54 28.49 20.95 6.16
N ARG A 55 27.98 20.05 5.31
CA ARG A 55 26.60 19.57 5.41
C ARG A 55 26.44 18.60 6.59
N ALA A 56 27.39 17.67 6.75
CA ALA A 56 27.41 16.79 7.91
C ALA A 56 27.42 17.58 9.22
N ARG A 57 28.24 18.65 9.29
CA ARG A 57 28.31 19.55 10.45
C ARG A 57 26.99 20.29 10.71
N ALA A 58 26.28 20.70 9.68
CA ALA A 58 24.97 21.36 9.82
C ALA A 58 23.91 20.41 10.42
N GLU A 59 23.96 19.12 10.06
CA GLU A 59 22.98 18.11 10.53
C GLU A 59 23.26 17.62 11.98
N LEU A 60 24.45 17.90 12.55
CA LEU A 60 24.77 17.46 13.91
C LEU A 60 23.86 18.10 14.97
N GLY A 61 23.34 19.32 14.72
CA GLY A 61 22.60 20.09 15.73
C GLY A 61 23.46 20.54 16.93
N ALA A 62 24.77 20.23 16.95
CA ALA A 62 25.75 20.66 17.94
C ALA A 62 26.65 21.75 17.36
N ARG A 63 27.10 22.68 18.19
CA ARG A 63 27.99 23.78 17.80
C ARG A 63 29.13 23.92 18.80
N GLU A 64 30.29 24.27 18.30
CA GLU A 64 31.43 24.65 19.15
C GLU A 64 31.07 25.90 20.01
N GLY A 65 31.42 25.90 21.27
CA GLY A 65 31.05 26.91 22.22
C GLY A 65 29.67 26.75 22.84
N ALA A 66 28.89 25.76 22.46
CA ALA A 66 27.56 25.47 23.01
C ALA A 66 27.59 24.25 23.95
N THR A 67 26.64 24.16 24.84
CA THR A 67 26.44 22.99 25.71
C THR A 67 25.86 21.83 24.90
N LEU A 68 26.38 20.63 25.12
CA LEU A 68 25.86 19.40 24.53
C LEU A 68 24.53 19.07 25.21
N ARG A 69 23.42 19.21 24.46
CA ARG A 69 22.05 19.00 24.97
C ARG A 69 21.52 17.59 24.82
N GLU A 70 22.13 16.84 23.94
CA GLU A 70 21.70 15.48 23.56
C GLU A 70 22.84 14.49 23.73
N PRO A 71 22.56 13.22 24.00
CA PRO A 71 23.58 12.16 24.01
C PRO A 71 24.29 12.07 22.64
N PRO A 72 25.59 11.77 22.62
CA PRO A 72 26.34 11.62 21.36
C PRO A 72 25.71 10.60 20.41
N GLU A 73 25.12 9.52 20.97
CA GLU A 73 24.44 8.48 20.18
C GLU A 73 23.23 9.05 19.39
N ASP A 74 22.50 10.01 19.95
CA ASP A 74 21.35 10.63 19.28
C ASP A 74 21.80 11.58 18.16
N ILE A 75 22.94 12.27 18.36
CA ILE A 75 23.58 13.07 17.32
C ILE A 75 24.03 12.16 16.16
N GLY A 76 24.68 11.03 16.48
CA GLY A 76 25.07 10.03 15.48
C GLY A 76 23.88 9.49 14.70
N ARG A 77 22.82 9.14 15.38
CA ARG A 77 21.58 8.63 14.77
C ARG A 77 20.94 9.65 13.84
N ARG A 78 20.85 10.90 14.21
CA ARG A 78 20.32 11.97 13.36
C ARG A 78 21.12 12.13 12.08
N LEU A 79 22.44 12.14 12.17
CA LEU A 79 23.28 12.21 10.99
C LEU A 79 23.16 10.95 10.11
N GLU A 80 23.02 9.77 10.72
CA GLU A 80 22.76 8.53 9.98
C GLU A 80 21.40 8.57 9.25
N GLU A 81 20.37 9.18 9.85
CA GLU A 81 19.09 9.42 9.19
C GLU A 81 19.24 10.36 7.99
N ALA A 82 20.01 11.47 8.13
CA ALA A 82 20.26 12.38 7.02
C ALA A 82 20.98 11.68 5.83
N TYR A 83 21.95 10.82 6.12
CA TYR A 83 22.59 9.97 5.09
C TYR A 83 21.59 9.04 4.42
N ARG A 84 20.69 8.44 5.19
CA ARG A 84 19.67 7.52 4.67
C ARG A 84 18.67 8.22 3.75
N ASP A 85 18.26 9.43 4.11
CA ASP A 85 17.34 10.25 3.32
C ASP A 85 17.93 10.63 1.95
N GLU A 86 19.26 10.82 1.90
CA GLU A 86 19.98 11.04 0.63
C GLU A 86 20.25 9.76 -0.17
N GLY A 87 19.87 8.62 0.39
CA GLY A 87 20.00 7.31 -0.27
C GLY A 87 21.21 6.47 0.17
N TYR A 88 22.04 6.94 1.10
CA TYR A 88 23.18 6.21 1.65
C TYR A 88 22.74 5.27 2.77
N THR A 89 21.92 4.28 2.44
CA THR A 89 21.21 3.44 3.41
C THR A 89 22.11 2.52 4.26
N PHE A 90 23.36 2.33 3.86
CA PHE A 90 24.35 1.56 4.62
C PHE A 90 25.35 2.42 5.39
N ALA A 91 25.17 3.73 5.38
CA ALA A 91 25.99 4.61 6.21
C ALA A 91 25.80 4.30 7.70
N ARG A 92 26.90 4.38 8.45
CA ARG A 92 26.95 4.22 9.89
C ARG A 92 27.68 5.41 10.49
N VAL A 93 27.14 5.95 11.56
CA VAL A 93 27.70 7.09 12.25
C VAL A 93 27.92 6.74 13.72
N ALA A 94 29.16 6.81 14.15
CA ALA A 94 29.51 6.73 15.55
C ALA A 94 29.90 8.12 16.05
N ALA A 95 29.24 8.60 17.11
CA ALA A 95 29.57 9.84 17.77
C ALA A 95 29.98 9.57 19.20
N SER A 96 31.05 10.22 19.66
CA SER A 96 31.54 10.13 21.02
C SER A 96 31.93 11.51 21.54
N PHE A 97 31.76 11.73 22.84
CA PHE A 97 32.10 12.98 23.48
C PHE A 97 33.02 12.74 24.67
N ASP A 98 34.19 13.34 24.60
CA ASP A 98 35.14 13.34 25.71
C ASP A 98 34.88 14.54 26.63
N ARG A 99 34.41 14.26 27.83
CA ARG A 99 34.09 15.30 28.84
C ARG A 99 35.34 16.05 29.33
N ALA A 100 36.51 15.42 29.29
CA ALA A 100 37.72 16.07 29.81
C ALA A 100 38.23 17.14 28.84
N SER A 101 38.29 16.82 27.56
CA SER A 101 38.72 17.76 26.51
C SER A 101 37.59 18.65 25.99
N GLY A 102 36.34 18.23 26.13
CA GLY A 102 35.18 18.87 25.47
C GLY A 102 35.10 18.57 23.97
N ALA A 103 35.75 17.51 23.51
CA ALA A 103 35.81 17.13 22.10
C ALA A 103 34.63 16.21 21.71
N LEU A 104 33.85 16.61 20.71
CA LEU A 104 32.88 15.76 20.03
C LEU A 104 33.52 15.18 18.79
N THR A 105 33.71 13.86 18.77
CA THR A 105 34.26 13.13 17.62
C THR A 105 33.15 12.36 16.92
N VAL A 106 32.99 12.58 15.61
CA VAL A 106 32.02 11.91 14.77
C VAL A 106 32.75 11.16 13.67
N SER A 107 32.62 9.84 13.67
CA SER A 107 33.19 8.95 12.65
C SER A 107 32.09 8.41 11.77
N ILE A 108 32.24 8.57 10.47
CA ILE A 108 31.25 8.19 9.47
C ILE A 108 31.83 7.12 8.57
N ASP A 109 31.16 5.99 8.50
CA ASP A 109 31.36 4.97 7.48
C ASP A 109 30.20 5.08 6.48
N GLU A 110 30.47 5.58 5.28
CA GLU A 110 29.45 5.83 4.26
C GLU A 110 28.98 4.58 3.52
N GLY A 111 29.48 3.39 3.89
CA GLY A 111 29.07 2.12 3.29
C GLY A 111 29.77 1.85 1.95
N ALA A 112 31.10 1.99 1.90
CA ALA A 112 31.89 1.59 0.73
C ALA A 112 31.79 0.08 0.49
N ILE A 113 31.73 -0.33 -0.78
CA ILE A 113 31.62 -1.73 -1.21
C ILE A 113 32.96 -2.26 -1.73
N ASP A 114 33.24 -3.54 -1.47
CA ASP A 114 34.43 -4.23 -1.96
C ASP A 114 34.12 -5.19 -3.13
N GLY A 115 32.86 -5.40 -3.41
CA GLY A 115 32.40 -6.23 -4.52
C GLY A 115 30.87 -6.22 -4.64
N VAL A 116 30.38 -6.78 -5.75
CA VAL A 116 28.94 -6.89 -6.04
C VAL A 116 28.64 -8.33 -6.42
N GLU A 117 27.60 -8.90 -5.83
CA GLU A 117 27.07 -10.22 -6.15
C GLU A 117 25.59 -10.14 -6.44
N PHE A 118 25.12 -10.90 -7.45
CA PHE A 118 23.72 -11.04 -7.78
C PHE A 118 23.17 -12.35 -7.24
N ALA A 119 22.08 -12.27 -6.47
CA ALA A 119 21.43 -13.42 -5.86
C ALA A 119 20.02 -13.64 -6.46
N GLY A 120 19.57 -14.89 -6.55
CA GLY A 120 18.25 -15.26 -7.01
C GLY A 120 18.12 -15.48 -8.52
N VAL A 121 19.23 -15.56 -9.21
CA VAL A 121 19.38 -15.94 -10.63
C VAL A 121 20.47 -16.99 -10.77
N ASP A 122 20.54 -17.63 -11.96
CA ASP A 122 21.63 -18.58 -12.22
C ASP A 122 23.00 -17.89 -12.22
N GLU A 123 24.06 -18.69 -11.98
CA GLU A 123 25.42 -18.18 -11.79
C GLU A 123 25.97 -17.47 -13.04
N LYS A 124 25.65 -17.96 -14.24
CA LYS A 124 26.09 -17.36 -15.50
C LYS A 124 25.48 -15.98 -15.69
N LEU A 125 24.19 -15.87 -15.44
CA LEU A 125 23.46 -14.60 -15.53
C LEU A 125 23.93 -13.63 -14.44
N ALA A 126 24.19 -14.11 -13.23
CA ALA A 126 24.73 -13.33 -12.12
C ALA A 126 26.07 -12.69 -12.48
N ARG A 127 26.96 -13.45 -13.13
CA ARG A 127 28.26 -12.92 -13.59
C ARG A 127 28.10 -11.85 -14.67
N THR A 128 27.26 -12.09 -15.68
CA THR A 128 26.98 -11.11 -16.72
C THR A 128 26.45 -9.79 -16.11
N PHE A 129 25.53 -9.87 -15.18
CA PHE A 129 25.02 -8.69 -14.51
C PHE A 129 26.08 -7.97 -13.66
N ALA A 130 26.96 -8.72 -12.99
CA ALA A 130 28.04 -8.12 -12.22
C ALA A 130 29.06 -7.38 -13.11
N GLU A 131 29.29 -7.84 -14.32
CA GLU A 131 30.15 -7.17 -15.30
C GLU A 131 29.55 -5.86 -15.84
N GLU A 132 28.25 -5.82 -16.02
CA GLU A 132 27.53 -4.68 -16.61
C GLU A 132 27.03 -3.66 -15.57
N PHE A 133 26.93 -4.07 -14.32
CA PHE A 133 26.46 -3.20 -13.25
C PHE A 133 27.43 -2.03 -13.02
N ALA A 134 26.92 -0.80 -12.99
CA ALA A 134 27.76 0.41 -12.98
C ALA A 134 28.50 0.66 -11.66
N MET A 135 28.13 -0.05 -10.56
CA MET A 135 28.84 0.08 -9.28
C MET A 135 30.01 -0.90 -9.19
N ARG A 136 31.11 -0.44 -8.63
CA ARG A 136 32.39 -1.19 -8.52
C ARG A 136 32.93 -1.18 -7.10
N ALA A 137 33.92 -2.03 -6.84
CA ALA A 137 34.69 -1.99 -5.59
C ALA A 137 35.30 -0.59 -5.38
N GLY A 138 35.15 -0.06 -4.18
CA GLY A 138 35.56 1.28 -3.78
C GLY A 138 34.44 2.34 -3.85
N ASP A 139 33.32 2.04 -4.54
CA ASP A 139 32.17 2.95 -4.57
C ASP A 139 31.44 2.98 -3.22
N ILE A 140 30.89 4.13 -2.90
CA ILE A 140 29.97 4.27 -1.75
C ILE A 140 28.56 3.93 -2.22
N PHE A 141 27.90 3.03 -1.47
CA PHE A 141 26.54 2.62 -1.82
C PHE A 141 25.54 3.77 -1.69
N ASN A 142 24.87 4.09 -2.81
CA ASN A 142 23.71 4.96 -2.84
C ASN A 142 22.54 4.24 -3.50
N ARG A 143 21.44 4.10 -2.78
CA ARG A 143 20.25 3.35 -3.21
C ARG A 143 19.64 3.88 -4.51
N ARG A 144 19.67 5.19 -4.73
CA ARG A 144 19.13 5.79 -5.97
C ARG A 144 20.01 5.44 -7.17
N ARG A 145 21.35 5.59 -7.02
CA ARG A 145 22.32 5.20 -8.06
C ARG A 145 22.28 3.70 -8.33
N ALA A 146 22.22 2.88 -7.27
CA ALA A 146 22.13 1.43 -7.40
C ALA A 146 20.84 0.98 -8.11
N ARG A 147 19.69 1.64 -7.86
CA ARG A 147 18.46 1.37 -8.60
C ARG A 147 18.60 1.71 -10.07
N GLN A 148 19.11 2.88 -10.40
CA GLN A 148 19.35 3.29 -11.79
C GLN A 148 20.27 2.31 -12.51
N ALA A 149 21.39 1.91 -11.88
CA ALA A 149 22.30 0.92 -12.42
C ALA A 149 21.60 -0.44 -12.62
N LEU A 150 20.77 -0.87 -11.68
CA LEU A 150 20.00 -2.10 -11.78
C LEU A 150 18.95 -2.03 -12.91
N ASP A 151 18.25 -0.91 -13.03
CA ASP A 151 17.27 -0.71 -14.10
C ASP A 151 17.92 -0.84 -15.49
N VAL A 152 19.14 -0.30 -15.69
CA VAL A 152 19.90 -0.44 -16.94
C VAL A 152 20.20 -1.91 -17.24
N VAL A 153 20.73 -2.65 -16.28
CA VAL A 153 21.04 -4.09 -16.44
C VAL A 153 19.77 -4.88 -16.72
N LEU A 154 18.68 -4.59 -16.00
CA LEU A 154 17.42 -5.32 -16.16
C LEU A 154 16.66 -4.99 -17.44
N GLN A 155 16.88 -3.82 -18.05
CA GLN A 155 16.32 -3.48 -19.36
C GLN A 155 16.71 -4.51 -20.43
N GLN A 156 17.90 -5.05 -20.37
CA GLN A 156 18.39 -6.08 -21.31
C GLN A 156 17.59 -7.37 -21.21
N THR A 157 17.12 -7.70 -20.00
CA THR A 157 16.30 -8.91 -19.78
C THR A 157 14.87 -8.72 -20.24
N ARG A 158 14.54 -7.53 -20.74
CA ARG A 158 13.18 -7.16 -21.10
C ARG A 158 12.16 -7.51 -19.98
N GLY A 159 12.61 -7.50 -18.63
CA GLY A 159 11.93 -7.79 -17.35
C GLY A 159 11.59 -9.28 -17.14
N ALA A 160 12.28 -10.17 -17.85
CA ALA A 160 12.32 -11.57 -17.46
C ALA A 160 12.85 -11.73 -16.04
N VAL A 161 13.84 -10.91 -15.69
CA VAL A 161 14.40 -10.84 -14.34
C VAL A 161 13.93 -9.53 -13.67
N ARG A 162 13.62 -9.59 -12.40
CA ARG A 162 13.10 -8.47 -11.60
C ARG A 162 13.91 -8.26 -10.34
N PRO A 163 13.87 -7.06 -9.74
CA PRO A 163 14.35 -6.88 -8.40
C PRO A 163 13.65 -7.86 -7.46
N GLY A 164 14.45 -8.63 -6.72
CA GLY A 164 14.02 -9.56 -5.68
C GLY A 164 14.37 -9.02 -4.30
N ARG A 165 13.84 -9.62 -3.24
CA ARG A 165 14.28 -9.33 -1.88
C ARG A 165 15.53 -10.16 -1.56
N VAL A 166 16.55 -9.53 -1.00
CA VAL A 166 17.64 -10.26 -0.36
C VAL A 166 17.12 -10.76 0.98
N LEU A 167 17.12 -12.09 1.17
CA LEU A 167 16.80 -12.68 2.46
C LEU A 167 18.05 -12.58 3.35
N PRO A 168 17.97 -11.94 4.51
CA PRO A 168 19.11 -11.86 5.43
C PRO A 168 19.50 -13.25 5.91
N GLN A 169 20.79 -13.57 5.85
CA GLN A 169 21.32 -14.85 6.33
C GLN A 169 21.36 -14.91 7.86
N THR A 170 21.47 -13.77 8.52
CA THR A 170 21.44 -13.61 9.98
C THR A 170 20.77 -12.30 10.34
N VAL A 171 19.76 -12.34 11.20
CA VAL A 171 19.06 -11.16 11.71
C VAL A 171 19.46 -10.97 13.17
N SER A 172 20.18 -9.89 13.48
CA SER A 172 20.63 -9.59 14.85
C SER A 172 19.70 -8.64 15.62
N SER A 173 18.85 -7.87 14.93
CA SER A 173 17.91 -6.94 15.57
C SER A 173 16.74 -6.56 14.68
N THR A 174 15.65 -6.02 15.29
CA THR A 174 14.45 -5.50 14.57
C THR A 174 14.82 -4.33 13.64
N ASP A 175 15.83 -3.55 14.00
CA ASP A 175 16.37 -2.45 13.20
C ASP A 175 17.02 -2.95 11.91
N ASP A 176 17.69 -4.10 11.97
CA ASP A 176 18.26 -4.76 10.80
C ASP A 176 17.20 -5.24 9.81
N LEU A 177 16.04 -5.67 10.30
CA LEU A 177 14.92 -6.09 9.47
C LEU A 177 14.33 -4.94 8.66
N THR A 178 14.22 -3.76 9.24
CA THR A 178 13.71 -2.56 8.55
C THR A 178 14.70 -2.04 7.51
N ARG A 179 16.00 -2.16 7.76
CA ARG A 179 17.07 -1.75 6.84
C ARG A 179 17.25 -2.68 5.65
N ARG A 180 16.93 -3.98 5.80
CA ARG A 180 17.14 -5.04 4.80
C ARG A 180 15.92 -5.33 3.92
N ARG A 181 14.85 -4.52 4.01
CA ARG A 181 13.66 -4.62 3.15
C ARG A 181 13.93 -4.04 1.77
N GLY A 182 14.60 -4.79 0.89
CA GLY A 182 14.85 -4.31 -0.47
C GLY A 182 15.62 -5.29 -1.32
N SER A 183 15.95 -4.85 -2.52
CA SER A 183 16.76 -5.60 -3.48
C SER A 183 18.26 -5.48 -3.21
N PHE A 184 18.69 -4.75 -2.20
CA PHE A 184 20.09 -4.51 -1.87
C PHE A 184 20.36 -4.84 -0.42
N ASP A 185 21.47 -5.55 -0.17
CA ASP A 185 22.03 -5.80 1.17
C ASP A 185 23.53 -5.69 1.12
N LEU A 186 24.16 -5.23 2.21
CA LEU A 186 25.61 -5.14 2.35
C LEU A 186 26.06 -6.14 3.42
N VAL A 187 26.79 -7.16 2.99
CA VAL A 187 27.21 -8.27 3.85
C VAL A 187 28.72 -8.25 4.02
N ASP A 188 29.20 -8.36 5.26
CA ASP A 188 30.62 -8.57 5.54
C ASP A 188 30.95 -10.06 5.39
N ARG A 189 31.89 -10.36 4.52
CA ARG A 189 32.46 -11.71 4.33
C ARG A 189 34.00 -11.67 4.48
N GLY A 190 34.44 -11.96 5.67
CA GLY A 190 35.88 -12.00 5.96
C GLY A 190 36.59 -10.64 5.81
N GLY A 191 35.95 -9.58 6.30
CA GLY A 191 36.43 -8.20 6.23
C GLY A 191 36.21 -7.50 4.88
N ARG A 192 35.55 -8.16 3.93
CA ARG A 192 35.13 -7.54 2.64
C ARG A 192 33.63 -7.29 2.62
N ARG A 193 33.23 -6.09 2.32
CA ARG A 193 31.83 -5.69 2.21
C ARG A 193 31.31 -5.93 0.80
N ILE A 194 30.47 -6.95 0.67
CA ILE A 194 29.89 -7.38 -0.60
C ILE A 194 28.46 -6.84 -0.70
N LEU A 195 28.19 -6.06 -1.73
CA LEU A 195 26.84 -5.64 -2.08
C LEU A 195 26.11 -6.82 -2.72
N ILE A 196 25.10 -7.34 -2.03
CA ILE A 196 24.21 -8.36 -2.59
C ILE A 196 23.04 -7.65 -3.27
N VAL A 197 22.87 -7.90 -4.56
CA VAL A 197 21.73 -7.43 -5.36
C VAL A 197 20.75 -8.58 -5.53
N GLY A 198 19.62 -8.48 -4.87
CA GLY A 198 18.55 -9.48 -4.95
C GLY A 198 17.80 -9.36 -6.27
N LEU A 199 17.76 -10.45 -6.99
CA LEU A 199 16.99 -10.63 -8.21
C LEU A 199 15.98 -11.75 -8.01
N ARG A 200 14.99 -11.76 -8.83
CA ARG A 200 14.02 -12.84 -8.91
C ARG A 200 13.77 -13.16 -10.38
N GLU A 201 14.15 -14.36 -10.76
CA GLU A 201 13.59 -14.96 -11.96
C GLU A 201 12.11 -15.23 -11.72
N PRO A 202 11.27 -15.18 -12.77
CA PRO A 202 9.88 -15.56 -12.62
C PRO A 202 9.84 -16.98 -12.04
N ALA A 203 9.38 -17.07 -10.81
CA ALA A 203 9.33 -18.33 -10.07
C ALA A 203 8.49 -19.34 -10.86
N GLY A 204 9.07 -20.49 -11.06
CA GLY A 204 8.53 -21.74 -11.56
C GLY A 204 7.23 -21.71 -12.37
N ARG A 205 7.18 -22.47 -13.41
CA ARG A 205 6.10 -22.57 -14.40
C ARG A 205 4.70 -22.84 -13.83
N PHE A 206 4.62 -23.23 -12.55
CA PHE A 206 3.35 -23.57 -11.91
C PHE A 206 3.41 -23.25 -10.40
N ARG A 207 2.37 -22.65 -9.88
CA ARG A 207 2.23 -22.32 -8.45
C ARG A 207 0.81 -22.58 -7.99
N ILE A 208 0.67 -23.23 -6.82
CA ILE A 208 -0.59 -23.35 -6.10
C ILE A 208 -0.40 -22.71 -4.74
N VAL A 209 -1.33 -21.84 -4.36
CA VAL A 209 -1.29 -21.13 -3.08
C VAL A 209 -2.65 -21.26 -2.40
N PRO A 210 -2.75 -21.98 -1.27
CA PRO A 210 -3.91 -21.87 -0.40
C PRO A 210 -4.00 -20.45 0.16
N ASP A 211 -5.18 -19.89 0.15
CA ASP A 211 -5.43 -18.53 0.67
C ASP A 211 -6.82 -18.42 1.29
N LEU A 212 -7.11 -17.27 1.88
CA LEU A 212 -8.44 -16.89 2.32
C LEU A 212 -8.84 -15.65 1.53
N GLY A 213 -9.83 -15.79 0.64
CA GLY A 213 -10.43 -14.67 -0.08
C GLY A 213 -9.51 -13.93 -1.06
N GLU A 214 -8.56 -14.59 -1.77
CA GLU A 214 -7.60 -13.94 -2.67
C GLU A 214 -8.23 -12.92 -3.64
N ARG A 215 -9.38 -13.25 -4.22
CA ARG A 215 -10.15 -12.41 -5.15
C ARG A 215 -11.43 -11.85 -4.57
N GLU A 216 -11.84 -12.38 -3.43
CA GLU A 216 -13.05 -12.06 -2.70
C GLU A 216 -12.66 -11.69 -1.27
N ASP A 217 -13.57 -11.16 -0.48
CA ASP A 217 -13.31 -10.94 0.93
C ASP A 217 -13.28 -12.30 1.65
N TRP A 218 -12.34 -12.49 2.56
CA TRP A 218 -12.15 -13.78 3.23
C TRP A 218 -13.28 -14.13 4.22
N PHE A 219 -14.05 -13.13 4.66
CA PHE A 219 -15.29 -13.29 5.39
C PHE A 219 -16.28 -12.20 5.02
N THR A 220 -17.53 -12.60 4.72
CA THR A 220 -18.61 -11.68 4.41
C THR A 220 -19.93 -12.12 5.04
N PRO A 221 -20.88 -11.19 5.27
CA PRO A 221 -22.22 -11.56 5.71
C PRO A 221 -22.97 -12.46 4.73
N VAL A 222 -22.65 -12.41 3.44
CA VAL A 222 -23.36 -13.16 2.39
C VAL A 222 -22.74 -14.54 2.12
N ASP A 223 -21.44 -14.71 2.34
CA ASP A 223 -20.73 -15.95 1.99
C ASP A 223 -20.17 -16.70 3.22
N GLY A 224 -20.09 -16.04 4.41
CA GLY A 224 -19.35 -16.57 5.55
C GLY A 224 -17.84 -16.56 5.29
N PHE A 225 -17.11 -17.58 5.74
CA PHE A 225 -15.70 -17.78 5.42
C PHE A 225 -15.53 -18.24 3.98
N VAL A 226 -14.46 -17.75 3.33
CA VAL A 226 -14.16 -18.02 1.92
C VAL A 226 -12.76 -18.63 1.79
N PRO A 227 -12.55 -19.90 2.20
CA PRO A 227 -11.31 -20.60 1.86
C PRO A 227 -11.15 -20.68 0.35
N SER A 228 -9.94 -20.42 -0.12
CA SER A 228 -9.64 -20.32 -1.54
C SER A 228 -8.32 -21.01 -1.91
N LEU A 229 -8.17 -21.30 -3.18
CA LEU A 229 -6.99 -21.88 -3.78
C LEU A 229 -6.63 -21.09 -5.04
N GLY A 230 -5.56 -20.33 -4.97
CA GLY A 230 -4.97 -19.63 -6.10
C GLY A 230 -4.04 -20.53 -6.89
N MET A 231 -4.12 -20.49 -8.23
CA MET A 231 -3.23 -21.21 -9.14
C MET A 231 -2.66 -20.23 -10.15
N GLY A 232 -1.38 -20.38 -10.48
CA GLY A 232 -0.74 -19.54 -11.49
C GLY A 232 0.26 -20.33 -12.32
N ILE A 233 0.21 -20.10 -13.63
CA ILE A 233 1.16 -20.61 -14.60
C ILE A 233 1.71 -19.42 -15.36
N ALA A 234 3.04 -19.26 -15.36
CA ALA A 234 3.71 -18.34 -16.26
C ALA A 234 4.46 -19.15 -17.31
N VAL A 235 4.05 -19.03 -18.55
CA VAL A 235 4.77 -19.61 -19.69
C VAL A 235 5.66 -18.50 -20.25
N PHE A 236 6.96 -18.67 -20.10
CA PHE A 236 7.94 -17.71 -20.54
C PHE A 236 8.52 -18.15 -21.90
N ASP A 237 8.49 -17.23 -22.84
CA ASP A 237 9.20 -17.35 -24.10
C ASP A 237 10.56 -16.65 -23.96
N HIS A 238 11.62 -17.47 -23.90
CA HIS A 238 12.99 -16.98 -23.74
C HIS A 238 13.52 -16.20 -24.95
N GLU A 239 12.99 -16.43 -26.14
CA GLU A 239 13.45 -15.73 -27.35
C GLU A 239 12.87 -14.33 -27.46
N SER A 240 11.58 -14.17 -27.21
CA SER A 240 10.90 -12.88 -27.26
C SER A 240 10.83 -12.17 -25.91
N PHE A 241 11.28 -12.81 -24.83
CA PHE A 241 11.13 -12.36 -23.45
C PHE A 241 9.70 -11.97 -23.09
N ASN A 242 8.73 -12.69 -23.59
CA ASN A 242 7.31 -12.49 -23.30
C ASN A 242 6.79 -13.57 -22.35
N HIS A 243 5.83 -13.18 -21.51
CA HIS A 243 5.13 -14.13 -20.64
C HIS A 243 3.67 -14.23 -21.04
N THR A 244 3.17 -15.46 -21.09
CA THR A 244 1.74 -15.72 -21.00
C THR A 244 1.42 -16.14 -19.58
N PHE A 245 0.55 -15.40 -18.93
CA PHE A 245 0.08 -15.72 -17.58
C PHE A 245 -1.27 -16.40 -17.69
N VAL A 246 -1.41 -17.54 -17.03
CA VAL A 246 -2.70 -18.17 -16.77
C VAL A 246 -2.88 -18.20 -15.26
N ALA A 247 -3.97 -17.64 -14.77
CA ALA A 247 -4.29 -17.61 -13.37
C ALA A 247 -5.65 -18.26 -13.13
N GLY A 248 -5.70 -19.12 -12.12
CA GLY A 248 -6.93 -19.75 -11.66
C GLY A 248 -7.18 -19.40 -10.19
N HIS A 249 -8.44 -19.34 -9.82
CA HIS A 249 -8.91 -19.18 -8.45
C HIS A 249 -10.11 -20.09 -8.24
N LEU A 250 -10.09 -20.82 -7.12
CA LEU A 250 -11.22 -21.61 -6.65
C LEU A 250 -11.53 -21.19 -5.23
N SER A 251 -12.79 -21.00 -4.89
CA SER A 251 -13.22 -20.67 -3.53
C SER A 251 -14.44 -21.50 -3.11
N TYR A 252 -14.61 -21.67 -1.80
CA TYR A 252 -15.82 -22.23 -1.24
C TYR A 252 -16.41 -21.26 -0.20
N LYS A 253 -17.68 -20.98 -0.31
CA LYS A 253 -18.43 -20.01 0.48
C LYS A 253 -19.25 -20.72 1.54
N THR A 254 -18.77 -20.69 2.78
CA THR A 254 -19.25 -21.59 3.83
C THR A 254 -20.70 -21.34 4.27
N ALA A 255 -21.17 -20.09 4.26
CA ALA A 255 -22.54 -19.78 4.68
C ALA A 255 -23.55 -19.88 3.52
N SER A 256 -23.15 -19.54 2.32
CA SER A 256 -24.00 -19.65 1.13
C SER A 256 -23.89 -21.00 0.41
N GLU A 257 -23.00 -21.89 0.88
CA GLU A 257 -22.75 -23.24 0.37
C GLU A 257 -22.49 -23.29 -1.13
N ARG A 258 -21.73 -22.28 -1.65
CA ARG A 258 -21.45 -22.12 -3.06
C ARG A 258 -19.96 -22.26 -3.35
N ALA A 259 -19.63 -22.86 -4.48
CA ALA A 259 -18.32 -22.75 -5.08
C ALA A 259 -18.21 -21.46 -5.90
N GLY A 260 -17.04 -20.83 -5.86
CA GLY A 260 -16.64 -19.74 -6.73
C GLY A 260 -15.41 -20.12 -7.54
N TYR A 261 -15.24 -19.50 -8.71
CA TYR A 261 -14.06 -19.72 -9.52
C TYR A 261 -13.75 -18.51 -10.39
N ALA A 262 -12.48 -18.39 -10.76
CA ALA A 262 -12.04 -17.56 -11.87
C ALA A 262 -10.89 -18.28 -12.59
N LEU A 263 -10.91 -18.22 -13.91
CA LEU A 263 -9.83 -18.69 -14.77
C LEU A 263 -9.56 -17.63 -15.83
N GLY A 264 -8.36 -17.08 -15.82
CA GLY A 264 -7.99 -16.03 -16.75
C GLY A 264 -6.60 -16.21 -17.34
N PHE A 265 -6.38 -15.53 -18.44
CA PHE A 265 -5.07 -15.41 -19.04
C PHE A 265 -4.78 -13.96 -19.42
N GLU A 266 -3.49 -13.62 -19.51
CA GLU A 266 -3.00 -12.37 -20.09
C GLU A 266 -1.70 -12.61 -20.85
N ARG A 267 -1.58 -12.01 -22.02
CA ARG A 267 -0.39 -12.08 -22.85
C ARG A 267 -0.03 -10.70 -23.43
N PRO A 268 1.24 -10.27 -23.34
CA PRO A 268 1.76 -9.17 -24.13
C PRO A 268 1.93 -9.59 -25.60
N LEU A 269 1.51 -8.75 -26.54
CA LEU A 269 1.61 -9.03 -27.97
C LEU A 269 2.69 -8.13 -28.61
N LEU A 270 2.45 -6.90 -28.94
CA LEU A 270 3.37 -6.03 -29.68
C LEU A 270 4.54 -5.54 -28.82
N GLY A 271 5.51 -6.44 -28.56
CA GLY A 271 6.57 -6.16 -27.61
C GLY A 271 6.02 -6.13 -26.17
N ARG A 272 6.93 -6.03 -25.22
CA ARG A 272 6.65 -6.33 -23.82
C ARG A 272 5.76 -5.35 -23.08
N THR A 273 5.67 -4.14 -23.56
CA THR A 273 5.07 -3.02 -22.82
C THR A 273 4.02 -2.27 -23.62
N LYS A 274 3.67 -2.72 -24.83
CA LYS A 274 2.81 -1.93 -25.72
C LYS A 274 1.37 -2.40 -25.80
N LEU A 275 1.14 -3.69 -26.02
CA LEU A 275 -0.22 -4.22 -26.13
C LEU A 275 -0.32 -5.48 -25.28
N PHE A 276 -1.34 -5.55 -24.45
CA PHE A 276 -1.70 -6.71 -23.65
C PHE A 276 -3.11 -7.13 -24.02
N VAL A 277 -3.32 -8.43 -24.17
CA VAL A 277 -4.65 -9.00 -24.33
C VAL A 277 -4.88 -10.02 -23.23
N GLY A 278 -6.10 -10.10 -22.74
CA GLY A 278 -6.47 -11.01 -21.69
C GLY A 278 -7.93 -11.39 -21.75
N GLY A 279 -8.27 -12.38 -20.97
CA GLY A 279 -9.66 -12.80 -20.80
C GLY A 279 -9.81 -13.60 -19.53
N GLU A 280 -11.03 -13.64 -19.02
CA GLU A 280 -11.37 -14.33 -17.81
C GLU A 280 -12.78 -14.90 -17.85
N LEU A 281 -12.93 -16.12 -17.36
CA LEU A 281 -14.19 -16.74 -17.02
C LEU A 281 -14.33 -16.77 -15.51
N HIS A 282 -15.46 -16.32 -14.95
CA HIS A 282 -15.62 -16.22 -13.50
C HIS A 282 -17.03 -16.49 -12.99
N ASP A 283 -17.11 -16.88 -11.71
CA ASP A 283 -18.30 -16.93 -10.85
C ASP A 283 -17.87 -16.51 -9.43
N LEU A 284 -18.03 -15.26 -9.12
CA LEU A 284 -17.48 -14.61 -7.94
C LEU A 284 -18.53 -13.79 -7.19
N THR A 285 -18.30 -13.57 -5.91
CA THR A 285 -18.96 -12.52 -5.13
C THR A 285 -18.21 -11.21 -5.33
N ALA A 286 -18.88 -10.22 -5.85
CA ALA A 286 -18.33 -8.91 -6.19
C ALA A 286 -18.92 -7.79 -5.34
N THR A 287 -18.21 -6.68 -5.29
CA THR A 287 -18.63 -5.43 -4.67
C THR A 287 -18.01 -4.25 -5.39
N ASP A 288 -18.72 -3.14 -5.51
CA ASP A 288 -18.18 -1.87 -6.00
C ASP A 288 -17.58 -1.01 -4.86
N ASP A 289 -17.57 -1.49 -3.61
CA ASP A 289 -17.23 -0.72 -2.42
C ASP A 289 -15.75 -0.90 -1.95
N ARG A 290 -14.92 -1.65 -2.69
CA ARG A 290 -13.52 -1.93 -2.30
C ARG A 290 -12.66 -0.67 -2.16
N TRP A 291 -13.00 0.39 -2.86
CA TRP A 291 -12.30 1.66 -2.80
C TRP A 291 -12.43 2.38 -1.45
N GLN A 292 -13.47 2.07 -0.67
CA GLN A 292 -13.71 2.67 0.65
C GLN A 292 -12.95 1.95 1.77
N VAL A 293 -12.95 0.63 1.73
CA VAL A 293 -12.44 -0.22 2.80
C VAL A 293 -11.64 -1.36 2.19
N SER A 294 -10.48 -1.67 2.75
CA SER A 294 -9.67 -2.81 2.30
C SER A 294 -10.38 -4.16 2.57
N SER A 295 -10.03 -5.21 1.83
CA SER A 295 -10.61 -6.53 2.04
C SER A 295 -10.33 -7.10 3.44
N LEU A 296 -9.12 -6.83 3.97
CA LEU A 296 -8.76 -7.21 5.34
C LEU A 296 -9.67 -6.51 6.35
N GLU A 297 -9.84 -5.21 6.23
CA GLU A 297 -10.63 -4.37 7.12
C GLU A 297 -12.12 -4.76 7.08
N ALA A 298 -12.69 -4.89 5.86
CA ALA A 298 -14.08 -5.30 5.67
C ALA A 298 -14.38 -6.66 6.32
N SER A 299 -13.50 -7.64 6.15
CA SER A 299 -13.68 -8.97 6.71
C SER A 299 -13.45 -9.01 8.23
N LEU A 300 -12.47 -8.24 8.76
CA LEU A 300 -12.24 -8.13 10.20
C LEU A 300 -13.42 -7.46 10.92
N ASP A 301 -13.96 -6.37 10.37
CA ASP A 301 -15.13 -5.71 10.94
C ASP A 301 -16.38 -6.61 10.92
N ALA A 302 -16.57 -7.33 9.82
CA ALA A 302 -17.69 -8.26 9.71
C ALA A 302 -17.58 -9.41 10.72
N VAL A 303 -16.44 -10.10 10.77
CA VAL A 303 -16.25 -11.26 11.65
C VAL A 303 -16.17 -10.88 13.12
N SER A 304 -15.63 -9.69 13.44
CA SER A 304 -15.44 -9.28 14.83
C SER A 304 -16.71 -8.68 15.44
N VAL A 305 -17.29 -7.67 14.79
CA VAL A 305 -18.33 -6.82 15.41
C VAL A 305 -19.61 -6.68 14.60
N ARG A 306 -19.83 -7.54 13.60
CA ARG A 306 -20.99 -7.52 12.68
C ARG A 306 -21.17 -6.20 11.95
N ARG A 307 -20.09 -5.53 11.60
CA ARG A 307 -20.17 -4.35 10.74
C ARG A 307 -19.86 -4.74 9.30
N SER A 308 -20.75 -4.42 8.38
CA SER A 308 -20.51 -4.58 6.95
C SER A 308 -20.49 -3.21 6.28
N PHE A 309 -19.35 -2.90 5.67
CA PHE A 309 -19.11 -1.67 4.89
C PHE A 309 -19.05 -1.96 3.40
N ARG A 310 -19.71 -3.02 2.95
CA ARG A 310 -19.79 -3.40 1.55
C ARG A 310 -21.16 -3.99 1.26
N ASP A 311 -21.59 -3.79 0.01
CA ASP A 311 -22.74 -4.46 -0.57
C ASP A 311 -22.24 -5.44 -1.63
N TYR A 312 -22.79 -6.63 -1.66
CA TYR A 312 -22.32 -7.75 -2.46
C TYR A 312 -23.35 -8.23 -3.44
N TYR A 313 -22.88 -8.64 -4.62
CA TYR A 313 -23.69 -9.30 -5.64
C TYR A 313 -22.86 -10.39 -6.33
N ARG A 314 -23.53 -11.37 -6.90
CA ARG A 314 -22.87 -12.43 -7.67
C ARG A 314 -22.64 -11.96 -9.09
N ARG A 315 -21.42 -12.19 -9.61
CA ARG A 315 -21.04 -12.02 -11.00
C ARG A 315 -20.66 -13.38 -11.59
N ARG A 316 -21.31 -13.78 -12.67
CA ARG A 316 -20.98 -15.00 -13.39
C ARG A 316 -20.95 -14.71 -14.88
N GLY A 317 -19.80 -14.94 -15.53
CA GLY A 317 -19.68 -14.66 -16.95
C GLY A 317 -18.25 -14.65 -17.44
N VAL A 318 -18.04 -13.90 -18.51
CA VAL A 318 -16.75 -13.76 -19.19
C VAL A 318 -16.39 -12.29 -19.36
N GLN A 319 -15.10 -12.02 -19.38
CA GLN A 319 -14.55 -10.71 -19.67
C GLN A 319 -13.36 -10.88 -20.61
N ILE A 320 -13.26 -10.03 -21.64
CA ILE A 320 -12.11 -9.96 -22.53
C ILE A 320 -11.59 -8.54 -22.46
N ASN A 321 -10.27 -8.37 -22.40
CA ASN A 321 -9.66 -7.06 -22.28
C ASN A 321 -8.43 -6.91 -23.15
N ALA A 322 -8.16 -5.66 -23.53
CA ALA A 322 -6.92 -5.22 -24.14
C ALA A 322 -6.46 -3.94 -23.48
N ALA A 323 -5.15 -3.81 -23.24
CA ALA A 323 -4.55 -2.60 -22.73
C ALA A 323 -3.40 -2.17 -23.64
N VAL A 324 -3.33 -0.90 -23.98
CA VAL A 324 -2.33 -0.32 -24.87
C VAL A 324 -1.58 0.77 -24.13
N ARG A 325 -0.27 0.65 -24.01
CA ARG A 325 0.60 1.74 -23.54
C ARG A 325 0.91 2.69 -24.68
N VAL A 326 0.18 3.77 -24.71
CA VAL A 326 0.33 4.82 -25.72
C VAL A 326 1.59 5.65 -25.47
N HIS A 327 1.93 5.82 -24.20
CA HIS A 327 3.10 6.54 -23.71
C HIS A 327 3.61 5.88 -22.43
N SER A 328 4.85 6.15 -22.03
CA SER A 328 5.41 5.61 -20.77
C SER A 328 4.55 5.93 -19.53
N HIS A 329 3.77 7.01 -19.57
CA HIS A 329 2.89 7.45 -18.49
C HIS A 329 1.41 7.28 -18.80
N VAL A 330 1.02 6.72 -19.95
CA VAL A 330 -0.38 6.66 -20.41
C VAL A 330 -0.70 5.26 -20.90
N GLU A 331 -1.65 4.61 -20.24
CA GLU A 331 -2.23 3.34 -20.67
C GLU A 331 -3.71 3.52 -20.97
N ALA A 332 -4.13 3.06 -22.15
CA ALA A 332 -5.54 2.96 -22.53
C ALA A 332 -6.01 1.51 -22.36
N LEU A 333 -7.21 1.35 -21.85
CA LEU A 333 -7.84 0.07 -21.56
C LEU A 333 -9.16 -0.06 -22.32
N PHE A 334 -9.38 -1.22 -22.88
CA PHE A 334 -10.64 -1.63 -23.48
C PHE A 334 -11.01 -3.01 -22.95
N ALA A 335 -12.30 -3.18 -22.59
CA ALA A 335 -12.81 -4.51 -22.25
C ALA A 335 -14.25 -4.69 -22.74
N TRP A 336 -14.59 -5.92 -23.02
CA TRP A 336 -15.98 -6.37 -23.16
C TRP A 336 -16.29 -7.33 -22.01
N ARG A 337 -17.46 -7.14 -21.42
CA ARG A 337 -17.97 -7.94 -20.31
C ARG A 337 -19.35 -8.48 -20.66
N GLY A 338 -19.50 -9.81 -20.57
CA GLY A 338 -20.77 -10.50 -20.70
C GLY A 338 -20.99 -11.35 -19.45
N GLU A 339 -21.83 -10.86 -18.52
CA GLU A 339 -22.04 -11.52 -17.23
C GLU A 339 -23.49 -11.45 -16.77
N ARG A 340 -23.90 -12.41 -15.95
CA ARG A 340 -25.13 -12.33 -15.18
C ARG A 340 -24.80 -11.82 -13.79
N GLN A 341 -25.51 -10.79 -13.37
CA GLN A 341 -25.45 -10.23 -12.01
C GLN A 341 -26.68 -10.68 -11.23
N GLN A 342 -26.48 -11.12 -9.98
CA GLN A 342 -27.56 -11.65 -9.15
C GLN A 342 -27.48 -11.09 -7.74
N PRO A 343 -28.61 -10.82 -7.08
CA PRO A 343 -28.64 -10.42 -5.69
C PRO A 343 -28.13 -11.54 -4.79
N LEU A 344 -27.52 -11.16 -3.66
CA LEU A 344 -27.12 -12.06 -2.60
C LEU A 344 -27.78 -11.66 -1.29
N ALA A 345 -28.39 -12.60 -0.61
CA ALA A 345 -28.92 -12.39 0.72
C ALA A 345 -27.81 -12.58 1.77
N THR A 346 -27.97 -11.95 2.93
CA THR A 346 -27.18 -12.25 4.12
C THR A 346 -27.44 -13.70 4.53
N ALA A 347 -26.38 -14.50 4.62
CA ALA A 347 -26.45 -15.93 4.92
C ALA A 347 -25.67 -16.32 6.18
N SER A 348 -24.76 -15.45 6.66
CA SER A 348 -23.96 -15.70 7.85
C SER A 348 -24.44 -14.86 9.03
N ASP A 349 -24.63 -15.53 10.19
CA ASP A 349 -24.87 -14.88 11.48
C ASP A 349 -23.64 -14.93 12.40
N PHE A 350 -22.54 -15.44 11.92
CA PHE A 350 -21.34 -15.60 12.71
C PHE A 350 -20.68 -14.26 13.02
N SER A 351 -20.27 -14.09 14.29
CA SER A 351 -19.37 -13.01 14.70
C SER A 351 -18.74 -13.36 16.05
N LEU A 352 -17.55 -12.84 16.32
CA LEU A 352 -16.82 -13.08 17.57
C LEU A 352 -17.44 -12.31 18.73
N TRP A 353 -17.89 -11.09 18.48
CA TRP A 353 -18.50 -10.22 19.49
C TRP A 353 -19.80 -9.62 18.93
N ARG A 354 -20.75 -9.22 19.70
CA ARG A 354 -22.05 -8.66 19.31
C ARG A 354 -23.06 -9.65 18.73
N GLY A 355 -23.21 -10.81 19.41
CA GLY A 355 -24.17 -11.86 19.03
C GLY A 355 -25.62 -11.42 18.81
N ASP A 356 -26.07 -10.35 19.50
CA ASP A 356 -27.49 -9.94 19.51
C ASP A 356 -27.90 -8.96 18.39
N ARG A 357 -26.94 -8.43 17.62
CA ARG A 357 -27.27 -7.51 16.51
C ARG A 357 -27.15 -8.22 15.17
N PRO A 358 -28.19 -8.14 14.30
CA PRO A 358 -28.07 -8.68 12.96
C PRO A 358 -27.06 -7.88 12.15
N PHE A 359 -26.49 -8.48 11.11
CA PHE A 359 -25.79 -7.74 10.09
C PHE A 359 -26.71 -6.72 9.43
N ARG A 360 -26.17 -5.63 8.94
CA ARG A 360 -26.85 -4.75 8.00
C ARG A 360 -27.31 -5.58 6.79
N ALA A 361 -28.55 -5.40 6.38
CA ALA A 361 -29.04 -6.06 5.18
C ALA A 361 -28.14 -5.70 3.99
N ASN A 362 -27.77 -6.71 3.20
CA ASN A 362 -27.07 -6.49 1.94
C ASN A 362 -27.98 -5.71 0.99
N ALA A 363 -27.46 -4.68 0.32
CA ALA A 363 -28.28 -3.89 -0.58
C ALA A 363 -28.81 -4.74 -1.74
N ALA A 364 -30.02 -4.43 -2.17
CA ALA A 364 -30.64 -5.13 -3.28
C ALA A 364 -29.82 -4.92 -4.57
N ALA A 365 -29.58 -6.01 -5.29
CA ALA A 365 -29.11 -6.00 -6.65
C ALA A 365 -30.24 -6.49 -7.58
N ILE A 366 -30.25 -6.02 -8.81
CA ILE A 366 -31.19 -6.54 -9.81
C ILE A 366 -30.54 -7.74 -10.50
N ASP A 367 -31.29 -8.87 -10.54
CA ASP A 367 -30.89 -10.01 -11.36
C ASP A 367 -31.03 -9.64 -12.84
N GLY A 368 -29.96 -9.78 -13.59
CA GLY A 368 -29.95 -9.45 -15.00
C GLY A 368 -28.63 -9.77 -15.67
N ARG A 369 -28.67 -9.80 -16.99
CA ARG A 369 -27.52 -9.97 -17.85
C ARG A 369 -26.92 -8.60 -18.18
N LEU A 370 -25.69 -8.38 -17.77
CA LEU A 370 -24.91 -7.20 -18.12
C LEU A 370 -23.99 -7.54 -19.30
N ASN A 371 -24.27 -6.97 -20.46
CA ASN A 371 -23.36 -6.94 -21.59
C ASN A 371 -22.89 -5.50 -21.76
N ALA A 372 -21.63 -5.26 -21.48
CA ALA A 372 -21.08 -3.92 -21.43
C ALA A 372 -19.71 -3.83 -22.09
N VAL A 373 -19.43 -2.69 -22.67
CA VAL A 373 -18.11 -2.26 -23.10
C VAL A 373 -17.54 -1.32 -22.05
N LEU A 374 -16.29 -1.57 -21.64
CA LEU A 374 -15.54 -0.70 -20.77
C LEU A 374 -14.41 -0.06 -21.57
N VAL A 375 -14.28 1.24 -21.43
CA VAL A 375 -13.13 2.02 -21.96
C VAL A 375 -12.52 2.77 -20.81
N GLY A 376 -11.21 2.75 -20.72
CA GLY A 376 -10.51 3.44 -19.65
C GLY A 376 -9.18 4.01 -20.11
N ALA A 377 -8.67 4.92 -19.31
CA ALA A 377 -7.33 5.45 -19.45
C ALA A 377 -6.74 5.71 -18.07
N THR A 378 -5.47 5.44 -17.94
CA THR A 378 -4.70 5.75 -16.73
C THR A 378 -3.51 6.62 -17.10
N ILE A 379 -3.29 7.66 -16.32
CA ILE A 379 -2.08 8.49 -16.36
C ILE A 379 -1.38 8.32 -15.02
N ASP A 380 -0.15 7.80 -15.02
CA ASP A 380 0.65 7.59 -13.81
C ASP A 380 1.95 8.40 -13.89
N GLY A 381 2.17 9.28 -12.91
CA GLY A 381 3.34 10.14 -12.86
C GLY A 381 4.68 9.39 -12.72
N ARG A 382 4.66 8.13 -12.28
CA ARG A 382 5.86 7.29 -12.19
C ARG A 382 6.23 6.63 -13.52
N GLY A 383 5.25 6.48 -14.40
CA GLY A 383 5.36 5.73 -15.64
C GLY A 383 5.13 4.23 -15.46
N PHE A 384 4.78 3.57 -16.57
CA PHE A 384 4.48 2.13 -16.62
C PHE A 384 5.69 1.24 -16.92
N ASP A 385 6.83 1.81 -17.27
CA ASP A 385 8.03 1.04 -17.66
C ASP A 385 8.61 0.20 -16.51
N ARG A 386 8.29 0.59 -15.27
CA ARG A 386 8.71 -0.12 -14.06
C ARG A 386 7.70 -1.14 -13.56
N GLU A 387 6.50 -1.11 -14.10
CA GLU A 387 5.47 -2.03 -13.65
C GLU A 387 5.74 -3.42 -14.20
N SER A 388 5.66 -4.33 -13.28
CA SER A 388 5.66 -5.73 -13.63
C SER A 388 4.45 -6.02 -14.54
N LEU A 389 4.61 -7.00 -15.44
CA LEU A 389 3.54 -7.58 -16.25
C LEU A 389 2.47 -8.29 -15.37
N GLU A 390 2.15 -7.77 -14.19
CA GLU A 390 1.19 -8.43 -13.31
C GLU A 390 -0.22 -8.20 -13.83
N SER A 391 -0.82 -9.28 -14.30
CA SER A 391 -2.22 -9.32 -14.74
C SER A 391 -3.20 -8.86 -13.66
N SER A 392 -2.82 -8.98 -12.39
CA SER A 392 -3.58 -8.50 -11.24
C SER A 392 -3.90 -7.01 -11.32
N TYR A 393 -2.94 -6.19 -11.75
CA TYR A 393 -3.10 -4.74 -11.85
C TYR A 393 -4.22 -4.32 -12.82
N ARG A 394 -4.21 -4.85 -14.07
CA ARG A 394 -5.23 -4.51 -15.07
C ARG A 394 -6.59 -5.06 -14.71
N ARG A 395 -6.61 -6.22 -14.07
CA ARG A 395 -7.83 -6.81 -13.54
C ARG A 395 -8.46 -5.92 -12.49
N HIS A 396 -7.67 -5.43 -11.53
CA HIS A 396 -8.15 -4.49 -10.51
C HIS A 396 -8.74 -3.23 -11.13
N GLN A 397 -8.10 -2.66 -12.14
CA GLN A 397 -8.62 -1.49 -12.83
C GLN A 397 -9.98 -1.74 -13.50
N LEU A 398 -10.21 -2.94 -14.02
CA LEU A 398 -11.49 -3.33 -14.61
C LEU A 398 -12.57 -3.65 -13.56
N GLU A 399 -12.19 -4.23 -12.44
CA GLU A 399 -13.09 -4.63 -11.36
C GLU A 399 -13.41 -3.48 -10.42
N GLU A 400 -12.52 -2.54 -10.28
CA GLU A 400 -12.63 -1.42 -9.35
C GLU A 400 -12.77 -0.10 -10.11
N PRO A 401 -14.02 0.34 -10.39
CA PRO A 401 -14.26 1.54 -11.18
C PRO A 401 -13.69 2.82 -10.54
N PHE A 402 -13.45 2.79 -9.23
CA PHE A 402 -12.85 3.90 -8.48
C PHE A 402 -11.31 3.80 -8.39
N GLY A 403 -10.69 2.95 -9.20
CA GLY A 403 -9.23 2.85 -9.35
C GLY A 403 -8.51 2.16 -8.20
N VAL A 404 -7.27 1.84 -8.43
CA VAL A 404 -6.38 1.14 -7.49
C VAL A 404 -5.86 2.11 -6.43
N ARG A 405 -5.75 1.67 -5.19
CA ARG A 405 -5.19 2.49 -4.09
C ARG A 405 -3.69 2.69 -4.30
N LEU A 406 -3.19 3.87 -3.94
CA LEU A 406 -1.74 4.16 -4.07
C LEU A 406 -0.88 3.24 -3.19
N ASP A 407 -1.39 2.84 -2.04
CA ASP A 407 -0.69 1.94 -1.11
C ASP A 407 -0.52 0.53 -1.67
N ASP A 408 -1.44 0.07 -2.50
CA ASP A 408 -1.36 -1.21 -3.20
C ASP A 408 -0.33 -1.17 -4.35
N LEU A 409 -0.11 0.02 -4.92
CA LEU A 409 0.86 0.23 -5.99
C LEU A 409 2.30 0.35 -5.48
N GLU A 410 2.52 0.98 -4.33
CA GLU A 410 3.83 1.16 -3.71
C GLU A 410 3.80 0.72 -2.24
N PRO A 411 3.79 -0.59 -2.00
CA PRO A 411 3.87 -1.10 -0.64
C PRO A 411 5.27 -0.81 -0.07
N GLY A 412 5.31 -0.18 1.08
CA GLY A 412 6.57 0.14 1.76
C GLY A 412 6.37 1.18 2.86
N ASP A 413 7.34 1.35 3.74
CA ASP A 413 7.21 2.23 4.89
C ASP A 413 7.32 3.72 4.52
N ASN A 414 8.01 4.04 3.42
CA ASN A 414 8.21 5.40 2.90
C ASN A 414 8.02 5.44 1.38
N PRO A 415 6.80 5.34 0.87
CA PRO A 415 6.56 5.43 -0.56
C PRO A 415 6.90 6.84 -1.08
N PRO A 416 7.43 6.96 -2.30
CA PRO A 416 7.81 8.23 -2.88
C PRO A 416 6.57 9.10 -3.18
N SER A 417 6.79 10.38 -3.46
CA SER A 417 5.77 11.23 -4.04
C SER A 417 5.28 10.66 -5.36
N MET A 418 3.97 10.64 -5.53
CA MET A 418 3.34 10.06 -6.72
C MET A 418 1.99 10.71 -6.96
N TRP A 419 1.55 10.64 -8.20
CA TRP A 419 0.19 11.01 -8.59
C TRP A 419 -0.30 10.10 -9.69
N ARG A 420 -1.62 9.91 -9.74
CA ARG A 420 -2.27 9.07 -10.73
C ARG A 420 -3.68 9.59 -11.02
N VAL A 421 -4.08 9.48 -12.27
CA VAL A 421 -5.45 9.74 -12.71
C VAL A 421 -5.96 8.54 -13.48
N ASP A 422 -7.09 8.00 -13.05
CA ASP A 422 -7.80 6.91 -13.70
C ASP A 422 -9.14 7.45 -14.24
N TRP A 423 -9.46 7.13 -15.47
CA TRP A 423 -10.77 7.33 -16.07
C TRP A 423 -11.32 6.00 -16.55
N THR A 424 -12.60 5.73 -16.28
CA THR A 424 -13.30 4.53 -16.74
C THR A 424 -14.70 4.89 -17.18
N SER A 425 -15.12 4.38 -18.33
CA SER A 425 -16.49 4.43 -18.86
C SER A 425 -17.00 3.01 -19.04
N GLU A 426 -18.15 2.70 -18.45
CA GLU A 426 -18.89 1.46 -18.63
C GLU A 426 -20.18 1.76 -19.41
N ILE A 427 -20.37 1.13 -20.55
CA ILE A 427 -21.47 1.34 -21.47
C ILE A 427 -22.21 0.02 -21.64
N ALA A 428 -23.42 -0.06 -21.13
CA ALA A 428 -24.35 -1.16 -21.32
C ALA A 428 -25.50 -0.66 -22.23
N ALA A 429 -25.78 -1.39 -23.31
CA ALA A 429 -26.81 -1.03 -24.27
C ALA A 429 -27.52 -2.31 -24.69
N SER A 430 -28.73 -2.54 -24.16
CA SER A 430 -29.51 -3.76 -24.38
C SER A 430 -29.80 -3.99 -25.87
N GLY A 431 -30.09 -2.94 -26.60
CA GLY A 431 -30.35 -2.99 -28.05
C GLY A 431 -29.11 -3.31 -28.90
N ALA A 432 -27.91 -2.89 -28.48
CA ALA A 432 -26.69 -3.08 -29.26
C ALA A 432 -25.87 -4.32 -28.82
N PHE A 433 -25.83 -4.59 -27.54
CA PHE A 433 -24.99 -5.67 -26.99
C PHE A 433 -25.82 -6.86 -26.47
N GLY A 434 -27.15 -6.74 -26.47
CA GLY A 434 -28.05 -7.63 -25.74
C GLY A 434 -27.90 -7.45 -24.23
N GLY A 435 -28.68 -8.14 -23.43
CA GLY A 435 -28.65 -7.97 -21.96
C GLY A 435 -29.87 -7.20 -21.47
N ASP A 436 -29.90 -6.91 -20.17
CA ASP A 436 -31.08 -6.39 -19.48
C ASP A 436 -30.89 -4.95 -18.98
N PHE A 437 -29.71 -4.35 -19.18
CA PHE A 437 -29.36 -3.04 -18.67
C PHE A 437 -29.03 -2.04 -19.78
N ASP A 438 -29.48 -0.78 -19.60
CA ASP A 438 -29.20 0.36 -20.48
C ASP A 438 -28.68 1.51 -19.63
N PHE A 439 -27.36 1.73 -19.64
CA PHE A 439 -26.76 2.87 -18.96
C PHE A 439 -25.37 3.20 -19.52
N ARG A 440 -24.91 4.40 -19.26
CA ARG A 440 -23.52 4.82 -19.40
C ARG A 440 -23.07 5.35 -18.06
N ARG A 441 -21.95 4.84 -17.55
CA ARG A 441 -21.39 5.23 -16.26
C ARG A 441 -19.94 5.65 -16.46
N HIS A 442 -19.61 6.83 -16.00
CA HIS A 442 -18.29 7.41 -16.11
C HIS A 442 -17.72 7.69 -14.73
N VAL A 443 -16.46 7.37 -14.53
CA VAL A 443 -15.75 7.63 -13.27
C VAL A 443 -14.37 8.20 -13.59
N VAL A 444 -14.00 9.27 -12.92
CA VAL A 444 -12.64 9.84 -12.91
C VAL A 444 -12.14 9.87 -11.48
N VAL A 445 -10.95 9.36 -11.27
CA VAL A 445 -10.31 9.34 -9.96
C VAL A 445 -8.91 9.91 -10.06
N GLY A 446 -8.67 11.01 -9.36
CA GLY A 446 -7.33 11.55 -9.15
C GLY A 446 -6.83 11.20 -7.76
N ARG A 447 -5.57 10.76 -7.66
CA ARG A 447 -4.89 10.52 -6.39
C ARG A 447 -3.50 11.11 -6.43
N THR A 448 -3.09 11.68 -5.31
CA THR A 448 -1.71 12.16 -5.15
C THR A 448 -1.23 11.93 -3.73
N ARG A 449 0.06 11.68 -3.63
CA ARG A 449 0.82 11.69 -2.39
C ARG A 449 2.06 12.55 -2.61
N ILE A 450 2.26 13.52 -1.75
CA ILE A 450 3.39 14.44 -1.80
C ILE A 450 4.17 14.29 -0.50
N VAL A 451 5.40 13.84 -0.59
CA VAL A 451 6.34 13.80 0.52
C VAL A 451 6.91 15.22 0.68
N VAL A 452 6.38 15.95 1.66
CA VAL A 452 6.77 17.33 1.96
C VAL A 452 8.13 17.35 2.68
N SER A 453 8.34 16.38 3.56
CA SER A 453 9.60 16.14 4.27
C SER A 453 9.68 14.66 4.65
N PRO A 454 10.81 14.16 5.17
CA PRO A 454 10.93 12.77 5.61
C PRO A 454 9.88 12.31 6.63
N ARG A 455 9.27 13.28 7.33
CA ARG A 455 8.25 13.02 8.35
C ARG A 455 6.87 13.57 8.03
N GLN A 456 6.70 14.20 6.88
CA GLN A 456 5.45 14.89 6.53
C GLN A 456 5.01 14.48 5.14
N THR A 457 3.77 14.03 5.05
CA THR A 457 3.16 13.59 3.79
C THR A 457 1.79 14.25 3.65
N PHE A 458 1.53 14.78 2.47
CA PHE A 458 0.22 15.25 2.06
C PHE A 458 -0.38 14.26 1.08
N GLY A 459 -1.60 13.80 1.36
CA GLY A 459 -2.41 12.96 0.49
C GLY A 459 -3.66 13.67 0.00
N ALA A 460 -4.05 13.45 -1.24
CA ALA A 460 -5.34 13.89 -1.75
C ALA A 460 -5.94 12.85 -2.68
N ARG A 461 -7.27 12.69 -2.60
CA ARG A 461 -8.07 11.90 -3.53
C ARG A 461 -9.27 12.71 -3.97
N ALA A 462 -9.52 12.77 -5.27
CA ALA A 462 -10.72 13.35 -5.85
C ALA A 462 -11.42 12.30 -6.72
N ILE A 463 -12.73 12.13 -6.56
CA ILE A 463 -13.56 11.24 -7.35
C ILE A 463 -14.69 12.06 -7.96
N GLY A 464 -14.84 11.96 -9.28
CA GLY A 464 -16.00 12.45 -10.02
C GLY A 464 -16.65 11.29 -10.76
N GLY A 465 -17.96 11.16 -10.66
CA GLY A 465 -18.71 10.14 -11.40
C GLY A 465 -20.06 10.67 -11.85
N TRP A 466 -20.52 10.23 -13.01
CA TRP A 466 -21.83 10.56 -13.55
C TRP A 466 -22.34 9.43 -14.44
N SER A 467 -23.63 9.41 -14.63
CA SER A 467 -24.25 8.40 -15.48
C SER A 467 -25.42 8.96 -16.28
N ASP A 468 -25.66 8.30 -17.39
CA ASP A 468 -26.84 8.47 -18.24
C ASP A 468 -27.58 7.13 -18.31
N GLY A 469 -28.88 7.17 -18.40
CA GLY A 469 -29.75 5.98 -18.37
C GLY A 469 -30.08 5.54 -16.95
N LYS A 470 -30.61 4.34 -16.79
CA LYS A 470 -31.03 3.82 -15.49
C LYS A 470 -29.97 2.90 -14.89
N LEU A 471 -29.23 3.39 -13.90
CA LEU A 471 -28.30 2.57 -13.17
C LEU A 471 -29.02 1.46 -12.38
N PRO A 472 -28.57 0.21 -12.46
CA PRO A 472 -29.03 -0.81 -11.52
C PRO A 472 -28.49 -0.50 -10.11
N PRO A 473 -29.17 -0.88 -9.03
CA PRO A 473 -28.80 -0.55 -7.65
C PRO A 473 -27.34 -0.87 -7.31
N GLN A 474 -26.79 -1.97 -7.83
CA GLN A 474 -25.39 -2.37 -7.60
C GLN A 474 -24.36 -1.48 -8.31
N ARG A 475 -24.79 -0.52 -9.13
CA ARG A 475 -23.94 0.44 -9.85
C ARG A 475 -24.16 1.89 -9.44
N ILE A 476 -25.12 2.17 -8.56
CA ILE A 476 -25.40 3.52 -8.06
C ILE A 476 -24.20 4.06 -7.30
N PHE A 477 -23.90 5.33 -7.50
CA PHE A 477 -22.87 6.03 -6.74
C PHE A 477 -23.33 6.29 -5.31
N SER A 478 -22.40 6.27 -4.37
CA SER A 478 -22.69 6.59 -2.98
C SER A 478 -21.51 7.26 -2.27
N VAL A 479 -21.82 8.09 -1.27
CA VAL A 479 -20.85 8.72 -0.38
C VAL A 479 -21.36 8.69 1.07
N GLY A 480 -20.44 8.79 2.01
CA GLY A 480 -20.64 8.77 3.44
C GLY A 480 -20.01 7.57 4.12
N GLY A 481 -19.54 7.78 5.34
CA GLY A 481 -18.92 6.79 6.19
C GLY A 481 -17.43 6.54 5.89
N ILE A 482 -16.98 5.42 6.40
CA ILE A 482 -15.59 4.98 6.33
C ILE A 482 -15.03 5.02 4.90
N GLY A 483 -13.83 5.57 4.75
CA GLY A 483 -13.16 5.67 3.45
C GLY A 483 -13.83 6.64 2.45
N SER A 484 -14.85 7.40 2.87
CA SER A 484 -15.56 8.38 2.08
C SER A 484 -15.65 9.71 2.82
N VAL A 485 -16.72 9.99 3.57
CA VAL A 485 -16.88 11.20 4.38
C VAL A 485 -17.10 10.81 5.83
N HIS A 486 -16.14 11.10 6.68
CA HIS A 486 -16.20 10.75 8.10
C HIS A 486 -17.30 11.49 8.86
N GLY A 487 -17.79 10.86 9.93
CA GLY A 487 -18.88 11.38 10.76
C GLY A 487 -20.29 11.05 10.23
N TYR A 488 -20.40 10.44 9.07
CA TYR A 488 -21.67 10.01 8.47
C TYR A 488 -21.78 8.48 8.43
N ASP A 489 -23.01 8.00 8.25
CA ASP A 489 -23.25 6.58 8.04
C ASP A 489 -22.69 6.10 6.69
N PHE A 490 -22.41 4.81 6.59
CA PHE A 490 -22.01 4.19 5.33
C PHE A 490 -23.08 4.37 4.27
N LYS A 491 -22.69 4.93 3.11
CA LYS A 491 -23.59 5.26 1.99
C LYS A 491 -24.73 6.21 2.40
N ALA A 492 -24.43 7.22 3.22
CA ALA A 492 -25.40 8.20 3.69
C ALA A 492 -26.17 8.92 2.56
N GLN A 493 -25.53 9.06 1.39
CA GLN A 493 -26.17 9.55 0.17
C GLN A 493 -25.85 8.61 -0.99
N SER A 494 -26.83 8.48 -1.91
CA SER A 494 -26.69 7.70 -3.14
C SER A 494 -27.36 8.46 -4.30
N GLY A 495 -26.87 8.23 -5.53
CA GLY A 495 -27.39 8.92 -6.71
C GLY A 495 -26.72 8.50 -8.01
N ASP A 496 -27.13 9.15 -9.10
CA ASP A 496 -26.64 8.92 -10.46
C ASP A 496 -25.34 9.67 -10.76
N SER A 497 -24.93 10.54 -9.85
CA SER A 497 -23.65 11.24 -9.92
C SER A 497 -23.01 11.38 -8.55
N VAL A 498 -21.69 11.55 -8.52
CA VAL A 498 -20.87 11.67 -7.31
C VAL A 498 -19.75 12.67 -7.51
N ALA A 499 -19.49 13.44 -6.46
CA ALA A 499 -18.26 14.20 -6.31
C ALA A 499 -17.73 13.98 -4.88
N LEU A 500 -16.45 13.65 -4.75
CA LEU A 500 -15.79 13.39 -3.47
C LEU A 500 -14.39 13.97 -3.49
N LEU A 501 -14.00 14.62 -2.40
CA LEU A 501 -12.64 15.09 -2.13
C LEU A 501 -12.24 14.62 -0.73
N ASN A 502 -11.12 13.98 -0.63
CA ASN A 502 -10.46 13.64 0.63
C ASN A 502 -9.07 14.27 0.65
N LEU A 503 -8.74 14.93 1.74
CA LEU A 503 -7.43 15.53 1.99
C LEU A 503 -6.91 14.97 3.30
N GLU A 504 -5.63 14.62 3.33
CA GLU A 504 -4.95 14.06 4.50
C GLU A 504 -3.56 14.66 4.65
N TYR A 505 -3.19 14.99 5.87
CA TYR A 505 -1.86 15.44 6.22
C TYR A 505 -1.31 14.60 7.35
N GLU A 506 -0.21 13.93 7.10
CA GLU A 506 0.46 13.05 8.05
C GLU A 506 1.74 13.68 8.58
N VAL A 507 1.97 13.54 9.89
CA VAL A 507 3.20 13.97 10.57
C VAL A 507 3.75 12.82 11.39
N GLY A 508 4.91 12.30 11.00
CA GLY A 508 5.63 11.25 11.71
C GLY A 508 6.35 11.81 12.95
N TRP A 509 6.16 11.18 14.09
CA TRP A 509 6.80 11.55 15.36
C TRP A 509 8.01 10.68 15.68
N ARG A 510 7.83 9.38 15.50
CA ARG A 510 8.84 8.34 15.74
C ARG A 510 8.72 7.30 14.61
N PRO A 511 9.72 6.45 14.41
CA PRO A 511 9.59 5.35 13.46
C PRO A 511 8.29 4.57 13.71
N GLY A 512 7.42 4.55 12.69
CA GLY A 512 6.14 3.85 12.74
C GLY A 512 4.98 4.58 13.43
N LEU A 513 5.18 5.70 14.14
CA LEU A 513 4.11 6.47 14.79
C LEU A 513 3.85 7.78 14.05
N LYS A 514 2.61 8.01 13.64
CA LYS A 514 2.19 9.22 12.93
C LYS A 514 0.91 9.81 13.48
N ALA A 515 0.81 11.14 13.44
CA ALA A 515 -0.44 11.88 13.59
C ALA A 515 -0.99 12.24 12.23
N ILE A 516 -2.30 12.23 12.09
CA ILE A 516 -3.00 12.41 10.84
C ILE A 516 -4.09 13.46 11.07
N GLY A 517 -4.18 14.46 10.20
CA GLY A 517 -5.31 15.36 10.11
C GLY A 517 -5.99 15.17 8.77
N PHE A 518 -7.31 15.16 8.73
CA PHE A 518 -8.03 14.95 7.47
C PHE A 518 -9.28 15.83 7.34
N PHE A 519 -9.64 16.07 6.08
CA PHE A 519 -10.86 16.76 5.68
C PHE A 519 -11.48 16.02 4.50
N ASP A 520 -12.80 15.81 4.56
CA ASP A 520 -13.58 15.16 3.53
C ASP A 520 -14.74 16.05 3.08
N ALA A 521 -15.04 16.04 1.80
CA ALA A 521 -16.24 16.65 1.26
C ALA A 521 -16.80 15.76 0.14
N GLY A 522 -18.06 15.38 0.24
CA GLY A 522 -18.67 14.49 -0.73
C GLY A 522 -20.15 14.80 -0.95
N ARG A 523 -20.64 14.46 -2.14
CA ARG A 523 -22.03 14.56 -2.53
C ARG A 523 -22.35 13.48 -3.55
N ALA A 524 -23.47 12.79 -3.33
CA ALA A 524 -24.08 11.94 -4.35
C ALA A 524 -25.48 12.47 -4.63
N THR A 525 -25.86 12.62 -5.91
CA THR A 525 -27.12 13.23 -6.29
C THR A 525 -27.75 12.56 -7.50
N THR A 526 -29.08 12.61 -7.56
CA THR A 526 -29.88 12.20 -8.71
C THR A 526 -30.48 13.46 -9.36
N PRO A 527 -30.59 13.55 -10.69
CA PRO A 527 -31.17 14.70 -11.36
C PRO A 527 -32.53 15.09 -10.78
N GLY A 528 -32.72 16.37 -10.51
CA GLY A 528 -33.98 16.91 -9.92
C GLY A 528 -34.01 16.91 -8.39
N PHE A 529 -33.00 16.36 -7.71
CA PHE A 529 -32.89 16.40 -6.25
C PHE A 529 -31.70 17.27 -5.83
N ASP A 530 -31.95 18.27 -4.98
CA ASP A 530 -30.90 19.07 -4.37
C ASP A 530 -30.39 18.35 -3.10
N THR A 531 -29.23 17.73 -3.19
CA THR A 531 -28.61 16.99 -2.11
C THR A 531 -27.50 17.83 -1.51
N PRO A 532 -27.46 18.08 -0.19
CA PRO A 532 -26.41 18.88 0.43
C PRO A 532 -25.04 18.19 0.39
N TRP A 533 -23.97 18.98 0.42
CA TRP A 533 -22.62 18.44 0.60
C TRP A 533 -22.45 17.88 2.00
N LEU A 534 -22.02 16.64 2.09
CA LEU A 534 -21.51 16.05 3.31
C LEU A 534 -20.09 16.56 3.51
N LYS A 535 -19.75 17.02 4.71
CA LYS A 535 -18.42 17.52 5.06
C LYS A 535 -17.97 16.91 6.38
N GLY A 536 -16.84 16.26 6.36
CA GLY A 536 -16.19 15.63 7.52
C GLY A 536 -14.85 16.27 7.82
N VAL A 537 -14.48 16.27 9.07
CA VAL A 537 -13.16 16.70 9.55
C VAL A 537 -12.74 15.78 10.69
N GLY A 538 -11.47 15.56 10.83
CA GLY A 538 -10.99 14.71 11.92
C GLY A 538 -9.48 14.62 12.03
N TRP A 539 -9.09 13.77 12.94
CA TRP A 539 -7.69 13.47 13.20
C TRP A 539 -7.53 12.00 13.54
N GLY A 540 -6.33 11.49 13.44
CA GLY A 540 -6.03 10.10 13.73
C GLY A 540 -4.62 9.89 14.24
N ILE A 541 -4.38 8.70 14.75
CA ILE A 541 -3.06 8.22 15.16
C ILE A 541 -2.81 6.91 14.42
N GLY A 542 -1.66 6.83 13.73
CA GLY A 542 -1.26 5.65 12.96
C GLY A 542 -0.01 5.00 13.53
N VAL A 543 0.03 3.67 13.53
CA VAL A 543 1.19 2.84 13.88
C VAL A 543 1.38 1.79 12.79
N GLY A 544 2.41 1.93 11.97
CA GLY A 544 2.59 1.08 10.79
C GLY A 544 1.41 1.18 9.83
N ASP A 545 0.74 0.06 9.56
CA ASP A 545 -0.43 -0.02 8.68
C ASP A 545 -1.77 0.14 9.42
N MET A 546 -1.73 0.26 10.75
CA MET A 546 -2.92 0.46 11.58
C MET A 546 -3.10 1.94 11.93
N ARG A 547 -4.34 2.40 11.95
CA ARG A 547 -4.69 3.76 12.39
C ARG A 547 -6.02 3.79 13.14
N ILE A 548 -6.16 4.74 14.04
CA ILE A 548 -7.43 5.05 14.69
C ILE A 548 -7.80 6.46 14.28
N ASP A 549 -8.96 6.60 13.65
CA ASP A 549 -9.49 7.87 13.18
C ASP A 549 -10.65 8.34 14.05
N PHE A 550 -10.64 9.62 14.36
CA PHE A 550 -11.67 10.35 15.09
C PHE A 550 -12.29 11.37 14.14
N GLY A 551 -13.41 11.01 13.51
CA GLY A 551 -14.07 11.80 12.50
C GLY A 551 -15.33 12.47 13.02
N TYR A 552 -15.63 13.66 12.52
CA TYR A 552 -16.80 14.45 12.87
C TYR A 552 -17.42 15.03 11.62
N ARG A 553 -18.73 15.21 11.66
CA ARG A 553 -19.41 16.10 10.73
C ARG A 553 -19.08 17.55 11.06
N THR A 554 -18.82 18.37 10.06
CA THR A 554 -18.46 19.79 10.30
C THR A 554 -19.59 20.60 10.93
N ASP A 555 -20.86 20.19 10.71
CA ASP A 555 -22.07 20.84 11.26
C ASP A 555 -22.47 20.32 12.64
N ALA A 556 -21.79 19.31 13.18
CA ALA A 556 -22.17 18.65 14.44
C ALA A 556 -20.96 18.18 15.27
N VAL A 557 -19.95 19.02 15.37
CA VAL A 557 -18.76 18.80 16.24
C VAL A 557 -19.11 19.25 17.67
N PRO A 558 -18.80 18.45 18.72
CA PRO A 558 -18.23 17.10 18.75
C PRO A 558 -19.30 15.97 18.77
N SER A 559 -20.59 16.29 18.69
CA SER A 559 -21.68 15.35 18.94
C SER A 559 -21.75 14.19 17.91
N SER A 560 -21.16 14.35 16.73
CA SER A 560 -21.13 13.36 15.65
C SER A 560 -19.85 12.51 15.64
N LEU A 561 -19.14 12.38 16.77
CA LEU A 561 -17.92 11.61 16.85
C LEU A 561 -18.12 10.20 16.32
N GLN A 562 -17.32 9.84 15.33
CA GLN A 562 -17.15 8.49 14.81
C GLN A 562 -15.71 8.04 15.05
N VAL A 563 -15.54 6.89 15.68
CA VAL A 563 -14.23 6.29 15.91
C VAL A 563 -14.10 5.05 15.03
N LEU A 564 -13.06 5.04 14.21
CA LEU A 564 -12.79 3.98 13.25
C LEU A 564 -11.38 3.42 13.46
N LEU A 565 -11.29 2.10 13.57
CA LEU A 565 -10.01 1.38 13.48
C LEU A 565 -9.80 1.00 12.02
N ARG A 566 -8.70 1.45 11.43
CA ARG A 566 -8.36 1.24 10.04
C ARG A 566 -7.10 0.38 9.91
N PHE A 567 -7.08 -0.46 8.89
CA PHE A 567 -5.91 -1.24 8.48
C PHE A 567 -5.45 -0.77 7.09
N SER A 568 -5.22 0.53 7.00
CA SER A 568 -4.87 1.23 5.77
C SER A 568 -4.01 2.44 6.10
N ARG A 569 -3.04 2.73 5.24
CA ARG A 569 -2.13 3.89 5.39
C ARG A 569 -2.78 5.20 4.95
N SER A 570 -3.72 5.14 4.02
CA SER A 570 -4.44 6.28 3.45
C SER A 570 -5.91 5.95 3.23
N PHE A 571 -6.70 6.91 2.69
CA PHE A 571 -8.12 6.67 2.43
C PHE A 571 -8.39 5.47 1.54
#